data_b1fd2617993bce0c31dda93620497769
#
_entry.id   b1fd2617993bce0c31dda93620497769
#
_cell.length_a   1.000
_cell.length_b   1.000
_cell.length_c   1.000
_cell.angle_alpha   90.00
_cell.angle_beta   90.00
_cell.angle_gamma   90.00
#
_symmetry.space_group_name_H-M   'P 1'
#
loop_
_entity.id
_entity.type
_entity.pdbx_description
1 polymer ?
#
loop_
_entity_poly.entity_id
_entity_poly.type
_entity_poly.pdbx_seq_one_letter_code
_entity_poly.pdbx_strand_id
1 'polypeptide(L)'
;EIEDFDNLHHAEGIIKDAEDAAAKMYGAKKAYYLVNGSTCGILAAISASVKRGGKILVARNCHKSVYHAIFLRQLSPEYVYPENTHYGIQGQILVKAIEKKLAECPDIQAVVLTSPTYDGLVSDVKSIAEVVHRRNITLIVDEAHGAHFGFHEAFPENAVAYADAVIMSVHKTLPAFTQTAVLCLCSDRIN
;
A
#
# COMPACT_ATOMS: atom_id res chain seq x y z
N GLU A 1 -3.01 24.94 17.12
CA GLU A 1 -1.59 24.57 16.95
C GLU A 1 -0.80 25.13 18.13
N ILE A 2 0.13 24.36 18.64
CA ILE A 2 1.05 24.76 19.71
C ILE A 2 2.43 24.84 19.07
N GLU A 3 3.07 26.00 19.11
CA GLU A 3 4.33 26.28 18.40
C GLU A 3 5.44 25.24 18.66
N ASP A 4 5.51 24.71 19.88
CA ASP A 4 6.55 23.75 20.29
C ASP A 4 6.28 22.30 19.80
N PHE A 5 5.12 21.99 19.16
CA PHE A 5 4.71 20.63 18.80
C PHE A 5 4.84 20.29 17.30
N ASP A 6 5.45 21.17 16.51
CA ASP A 6 5.57 20.99 15.06
C ASP A 6 4.21 21.05 14.32
N ASN A 7 4.24 21.05 12.99
CA ASN A 7 3.07 21.12 12.13
C ASN A 7 3.09 19.95 11.13
N LEU A 8 2.09 19.09 11.19
CA LEU A 8 2.01 17.90 10.32
C LEU A 8 2.04 18.22 8.82
N HIS A 9 1.55 19.40 8.40
CA HIS A 9 1.55 19.82 7.01
C HIS A 9 2.86 20.49 6.56
N HIS A 10 3.70 20.89 7.54
CA HIS A 10 5.01 21.50 7.35
C HIS A 10 5.95 20.99 8.44
N ALA A 11 6.18 19.68 8.45
CA ALA A 11 6.98 19.02 9.46
C ALA A 11 8.46 19.44 9.35
N GLU A 12 8.97 20.13 10.36
CA GLU A 12 10.35 20.63 10.44
C GLU A 12 11.05 20.24 11.76
N GLY A 13 10.27 19.80 12.76
CA GLY A 13 10.73 19.43 14.10
C GLY A 13 10.50 17.96 14.43
N ILE A 14 9.83 17.69 15.57
CA ILE A 14 9.65 16.34 16.12
C ILE A 14 8.87 15.40 15.20
N ILE A 15 7.93 15.92 14.41
CA ILE A 15 7.19 15.11 13.44
C ILE A 15 8.11 14.70 12.31
N LYS A 16 8.92 15.64 11.80
CA LYS A 16 9.90 15.36 10.74
C LYS A 16 10.92 14.32 11.20
N ASP A 17 11.46 14.46 12.41
CA ASP A 17 12.41 13.51 12.97
C ASP A 17 11.78 12.10 13.10
N ALA A 18 10.52 12.02 13.51
CA ALA A 18 9.79 10.76 13.62
C ALA A 18 9.51 10.14 12.24
N GLU A 19 9.15 10.94 11.22
CA GLU A 19 8.96 10.49 9.85
C GLU A 19 10.26 9.96 9.24
N ASP A 20 11.38 10.66 9.44
CA ASP A 20 12.70 10.23 8.98
C ASP A 20 13.16 8.94 9.68
N ALA A 21 12.89 8.81 10.98
CA ALA A 21 13.15 7.59 11.71
C ALA A 21 12.31 6.41 11.19
N ALA A 22 11.02 6.62 10.91
CA ALA A 22 10.15 5.62 10.32
C ALA A 22 10.62 5.21 8.91
N ALA A 23 10.96 6.18 8.06
CA ALA A 23 11.48 5.93 6.72
C ALA A 23 12.76 5.08 6.78
N LYS A 24 13.69 5.44 7.65
CA LYS A 24 14.93 4.68 7.86
C LYS A 24 14.67 3.26 8.38
N MET A 25 13.74 3.11 9.32
CA MET A 25 13.41 1.82 9.94
C MET A 25 12.82 0.83 8.93
N TYR A 26 11.92 1.29 8.06
CA TYR A 26 11.31 0.47 7.01
C TYR A 26 12.12 0.38 5.72
N GLY A 27 13.17 1.21 5.56
CA GLY A 27 13.94 1.28 4.32
C GLY A 27 13.22 2.02 3.18
N ALA A 28 12.27 2.90 3.52
CA ALA A 28 11.55 3.74 2.57
C ALA A 28 12.34 5.01 2.21
N LYS A 29 12.03 5.63 1.06
CA LYS A 29 12.57 6.96 0.72
C LYS A 29 11.98 8.06 1.60
N LYS A 30 10.68 7.95 1.89
CA LYS A 30 9.94 8.86 2.79
C LYS A 30 8.87 8.08 3.52
N ALA A 31 8.55 8.51 4.72
CA ALA A 31 7.41 8.01 5.48
C ALA A 31 6.59 9.19 5.99
N TYR A 32 5.28 9.00 6.09
CA TYR A 32 4.34 10.00 6.58
C TYR A 32 3.42 9.38 7.62
N TYR A 33 3.30 10.01 8.78
CA TYR A 33 2.27 9.64 9.75
C TYR A 33 0.90 10.13 9.31
N LEU A 34 -0.10 9.26 9.42
CA LEU A 34 -1.44 9.51 8.91
C LEU A 34 -2.41 9.76 10.07
N VAL A 35 -3.04 10.93 10.11
CA VAL A 35 -3.99 11.29 11.17
C VAL A 35 -5.34 10.60 11.05
N ASN A 36 -5.67 10.04 9.90
CA ASN A 36 -6.98 9.42 9.63
C ASN A 36 -6.86 7.95 9.22
N GLY A 37 -5.85 7.27 9.79
CA GLY A 37 -5.59 5.86 9.58
C GLY A 37 -5.16 5.51 8.15
N SER A 38 -4.98 4.22 7.89
CA SER A 38 -4.58 3.71 6.58
C SER A 38 -5.54 4.07 5.45
N THR A 39 -6.82 4.33 5.77
CA THR A 39 -7.80 4.79 4.77
C THR A 39 -7.32 6.06 4.07
N CYS A 40 -6.81 7.04 4.82
CA CYS A 40 -6.26 8.28 4.26
C CYS A 40 -5.06 7.99 3.34
N GLY A 41 -4.13 7.14 3.77
CA GLY A 41 -2.96 6.76 2.98
C GLY A 41 -3.32 6.06 1.67
N ILE A 42 -4.30 5.15 1.70
CA ILE A 42 -4.80 4.46 0.50
C ILE A 42 -5.42 5.45 -0.49
N LEU A 43 -6.28 6.37 0.02
CA LEU A 43 -6.88 7.43 -0.80
C LEU A 43 -5.80 8.33 -1.43
N ALA A 44 -4.80 8.73 -0.65
CA ALA A 44 -3.70 9.58 -1.10
C ALA A 44 -2.84 8.87 -2.17
N ALA A 45 -2.37 7.65 -1.88
CA ALA A 45 -1.53 6.88 -2.79
C ALA A 45 -2.22 6.61 -4.14
N ILE A 46 -3.49 6.20 -4.13
CA ILE A 46 -4.26 5.98 -5.36
C ILE A 46 -4.47 7.31 -6.12
N SER A 47 -4.78 8.39 -5.39
CA SER A 47 -5.03 9.70 -6.01
C SER A 47 -3.78 10.29 -6.67
N ALA A 48 -2.60 10.04 -6.11
CA ALA A 48 -1.32 10.47 -6.67
C ALA A 48 -0.86 9.59 -7.86
N SER A 49 -1.29 8.30 -7.88
CA SER A 49 -0.82 7.34 -8.88
C SER A 49 -1.70 7.25 -10.12
N VAL A 50 -2.99 7.60 -10.02
CA VAL A 50 -3.98 7.41 -11.09
C VAL A 50 -4.68 8.71 -11.40
N LYS A 51 -4.66 9.13 -12.67
CA LYS A 51 -5.40 10.31 -13.14
C LYS A 51 -6.90 10.12 -12.92
N ARG A 52 -7.64 11.21 -12.68
CA ARG A 52 -9.09 11.15 -12.60
C ARG A 52 -9.68 10.50 -13.85
N GLY A 53 -10.57 9.53 -13.68
CA GLY A 53 -11.13 8.73 -14.76
C GLY A 53 -10.19 7.65 -15.32
N GLY A 54 -8.96 7.55 -14.80
CA GLY A 54 -7.98 6.56 -15.25
C GLY A 54 -8.32 5.14 -14.83
N LYS A 55 -7.60 4.17 -15.40
CA LYS A 55 -7.81 2.74 -15.13
C LYS A 55 -6.87 2.23 -14.05
N ILE A 56 -7.41 1.41 -13.15
CA ILE A 56 -6.70 0.83 -12.01
C ILE A 56 -6.97 -0.67 -11.93
N LEU A 57 -5.95 -1.48 -11.65
CA LEU A 57 -6.10 -2.91 -11.35
C LEU A 57 -6.12 -3.13 -9.85
N VAL A 58 -7.15 -3.81 -9.35
CA VAL A 58 -7.41 -3.95 -7.91
C VAL A 58 -7.63 -5.42 -7.54
N ALA A 59 -6.97 -5.86 -6.46
CA ALA A 59 -7.29 -7.13 -5.83
C ALA A 59 -8.72 -7.10 -5.27
N ARG A 60 -9.56 -8.07 -5.63
CA ARG A 60 -11.00 -8.06 -5.29
C ARG A 60 -11.26 -8.17 -3.79
N ASN A 61 -10.30 -8.66 -3.03
CA ASN A 61 -10.32 -8.75 -1.57
C ASN A 61 -9.78 -7.50 -0.84
N CYS A 62 -9.63 -6.39 -1.55
CA CYS A 62 -9.13 -5.15 -0.95
C CYS A 62 -10.12 -4.53 0.05
N HIS A 63 -9.58 -3.70 0.94
CA HIS A 63 -10.37 -2.94 1.90
C HIS A 63 -11.29 -1.91 1.20
N LYS A 64 -12.43 -1.59 1.82
CA LYS A 64 -13.42 -0.63 1.30
C LYS A 64 -12.83 0.76 0.94
N SER A 65 -11.73 1.18 1.55
CA SER A 65 -11.04 2.43 1.23
C SER A 65 -10.58 2.51 -0.23
N VAL A 66 -10.22 1.38 -0.83
CA VAL A 66 -9.86 1.31 -2.26
C VAL A 66 -11.07 1.63 -3.13
N TYR A 67 -12.25 1.07 -2.80
CA TYR A 67 -13.50 1.39 -3.51
C TYR A 67 -13.92 2.85 -3.32
N HIS A 68 -13.66 3.44 -2.15
CA HIS A 68 -13.90 4.87 -1.93
C HIS A 68 -12.98 5.72 -2.82
N ALA A 69 -11.70 5.35 -2.98
CA ALA A 69 -10.80 6.04 -3.91
C ALA A 69 -11.27 5.94 -5.36
N ILE A 70 -11.70 4.74 -5.79
CA ILE A 70 -12.27 4.51 -7.13
C ILE A 70 -13.47 5.44 -7.36
N PHE A 71 -14.39 5.50 -6.41
CA PHE A 71 -15.58 6.35 -6.50
C PHE A 71 -15.23 7.84 -6.56
N LEU A 72 -14.42 8.32 -5.61
CA LEU A 72 -14.05 9.74 -5.49
C LEU A 72 -13.27 10.24 -6.71
N ARG A 73 -12.40 9.40 -7.26
CA ARG A 73 -11.57 9.73 -8.42
C ARG A 73 -12.22 9.34 -9.75
N GLN A 74 -13.44 8.74 -9.72
CA GLN A 74 -14.18 8.26 -10.90
C GLN A 74 -13.33 7.28 -11.75
N LEU A 75 -12.56 6.40 -11.08
CA LEU A 75 -11.66 5.48 -11.77
C LEU A 75 -12.43 4.34 -12.44
N SER A 76 -11.83 3.75 -13.48
CA SER A 76 -12.29 2.55 -14.16
C SER A 76 -11.56 1.33 -13.58
N PRO A 77 -12.18 0.53 -12.69
CA PRO A 77 -11.49 -0.60 -12.07
C PRO A 77 -11.53 -1.85 -12.95
N GLU A 78 -10.37 -2.50 -13.05
CA GLU A 78 -10.22 -3.90 -13.42
C GLU A 78 -9.93 -4.71 -12.15
N TYR A 79 -10.31 -5.98 -12.13
CA TYR A 79 -10.17 -6.80 -10.94
C TYR A 79 -9.34 -8.05 -11.20
N VAL A 80 -8.50 -8.39 -10.20
CA VAL A 80 -7.92 -9.73 -10.03
C VAL A 80 -8.51 -10.37 -8.80
N TYR A 81 -8.73 -11.67 -8.88
CA TYR A 81 -9.36 -12.44 -7.81
C TYR A 81 -8.31 -13.27 -7.07
N PRO A 82 -8.38 -13.32 -5.73
CA PRO A 82 -7.53 -14.21 -4.95
C PRO A 82 -7.89 -15.68 -5.24
N GLU A 83 -6.95 -16.57 -4.96
CA GLU A 83 -7.25 -18.00 -4.96
C GLU A 83 -8.25 -18.35 -3.85
N ASN A 84 -9.03 -19.40 -4.08
CA ASN A 84 -9.85 -19.98 -3.03
C ASN A 84 -9.05 -21.06 -2.30
N THR A 85 -8.86 -20.90 -0.98
CA THR A 85 -8.22 -21.93 -0.18
C THR A 85 -9.23 -23.02 0.21
N HIS A 86 -8.73 -24.19 0.55
CA HIS A 86 -9.59 -25.28 1.04
C HIS A 86 -10.24 -24.99 2.41
N TYR A 87 -9.78 -23.95 3.11
CA TYR A 87 -10.39 -23.49 4.38
C TYR A 87 -11.56 -22.52 4.16
N GLY A 88 -11.90 -22.18 2.91
CA GLY A 88 -12.96 -21.23 2.59
C GLY A 88 -12.58 -19.76 2.81
N ILE A 89 -11.29 -19.46 3.05
CA ILE A 89 -10.75 -18.10 3.11
C ILE A 89 -10.10 -17.72 1.77
N GLN A 90 -10.00 -16.40 1.53
CA GLN A 90 -9.38 -15.88 0.32
C GLN A 90 -7.87 -15.99 0.40
N GLY A 91 -7.27 -16.56 -0.63
CA GLY A 91 -5.84 -16.83 -0.75
C GLY A 91 -5.04 -15.66 -1.32
N GLN A 92 -3.91 -16.02 -1.92
CA GLN A 92 -2.99 -15.08 -2.55
C GLN A 92 -3.53 -14.57 -3.88
N ILE A 93 -3.01 -13.42 -4.31
CA ILE A 93 -3.13 -12.97 -5.70
C ILE A 93 -1.96 -13.56 -6.48
N LEU A 94 -2.28 -14.33 -7.52
CA LEU A 94 -1.25 -14.96 -8.35
C LEU A 94 -0.59 -13.96 -9.29
N VAL A 95 0.73 -14.05 -9.42
CA VAL A 95 1.54 -13.25 -10.37
C VAL A 95 0.99 -13.35 -11.80
N LYS A 96 0.67 -14.58 -12.25
CA LYS A 96 0.10 -14.84 -13.59
C LYS A 96 -1.23 -14.14 -13.82
N ALA A 97 -2.06 -13.96 -12.79
CA ALA A 97 -3.33 -13.25 -12.90
C ALA A 97 -3.12 -11.75 -13.14
N ILE A 98 -2.14 -11.15 -12.44
CA ILE A 98 -1.72 -9.76 -12.66
C ILE A 98 -1.17 -9.61 -14.09
N GLU A 99 -0.23 -10.47 -14.50
CA GLU A 99 0.41 -10.42 -15.81
C GLU A 99 -0.60 -10.51 -16.95
N LYS A 100 -1.56 -11.44 -16.85
CA LYS A 100 -2.67 -11.59 -17.79
C LYS A 100 -3.50 -10.32 -17.90
N LYS A 101 -3.93 -9.75 -16.75
CA LYS A 101 -4.74 -8.53 -16.72
C LYS A 101 -4.01 -7.32 -17.29
N LEU A 102 -2.73 -7.16 -17.00
CA LEU A 102 -1.92 -6.09 -17.56
C LEU A 102 -1.67 -6.26 -19.07
N ALA A 103 -1.72 -7.48 -19.60
CA ALA A 103 -1.66 -7.73 -21.04
C ALA A 103 -2.99 -7.41 -21.73
N GLU A 104 -4.12 -7.75 -21.10
CA GLU A 104 -5.47 -7.47 -21.62
C GLU A 104 -5.82 -5.97 -21.56
N CYS A 105 -5.28 -5.23 -20.58
CA CYS A 105 -5.62 -3.83 -20.30
C CYS A 105 -4.33 -2.98 -20.17
N PRO A 106 -3.71 -2.58 -21.29
CA PRO A 106 -2.42 -1.87 -21.31
C PRO A 106 -2.49 -0.43 -20.78
N ASP A 107 -3.67 0.13 -20.59
CA ASP A 107 -3.94 1.48 -20.09
C ASP A 107 -4.09 1.58 -18.56
N ILE A 108 -3.85 0.48 -17.83
CA ILE A 108 -3.79 0.46 -16.38
C ILE A 108 -2.60 1.34 -15.90
N GLN A 109 -2.86 2.25 -14.95
CA GLN A 109 -1.90 3.20 -14.41
C GLN A 109 -1.31 2.76 -13.06
N ALA A 110 -2.09 2.01 -12.27
CA ALA A 110 -1.62 1.46 -11.00
C ALA A 110 -2.24 0.10 -10.70
N VAL A 111 -1.54 -0.69 -9.88
CA VAL A 111 -2.00 -1.94 -9.29
C VAL A 111 -2.11 -1.76 -7.78
N VAL A 112 -3.22 -2.19 -7.19
CA VAL A 112 -3.44 -2.16 -5.73
C VAL A 112 -3.66 -3.57 -5.21
N LEU A 113 -2.84 -3.97 -4.25
CA LEU A 113 -2.91 -5.27 -3.56
C LEU A 113 -3.13 -5.08 -2.08
N THR A 114 -3.76 -6.07 -1.43
CA THR A 114 -3.76 -6.22 0.03
C THR A 114 -2.91 -7.43 0.38
N SER A 115 -1.78 -7.20 1.05
CA SER A 115 -0.85 -8.24 1.50
C SER A 115 -0.11 -7.76 2.75
N PRO A 116 -0.26 -8.47 3.89
CA PRO A 116 -1.09 -9.66 4.06
C PRO A 116 -2.59 -9.37 4.01
N THR A 117 -3.39 -10.42 3.76
CA THR A 117 -4.84 -10.37 3.93
C THR A 117 -5.22 -10.26 5.40
N TYR A 118 -6.51 -10.03 5.70
CA TYR A 118 -7.03 -10.07 7.09
C TYR A 118 -6.71 -11.39 7.78
N ASP A 119 -6.75 -12.50 7.05
CA ASP A 119 -6.48 -13.85 7.56
C ASP A 119 -4.98 -14.19 7.59
N GLY A 120 -4.10 -13.27 7.26
CA GLY A 120 -2.64 -13.42 7.34
C GLY A 120 -1.98 -14.05 6.11
N LEU A 121 -2.68 -14.18 4.98
CA LEU A 121 -2.09 -14.73 3.76
C LEU A 121 -1.31 -13.66 2.99
N VAL A 122 -0.07 -13.98 2.63
CA VAL A 122 0.88 -13.08 1.97
C VAL A 122 1.01 -13.46 0.50
N SER A 123 0.84 -12.50 -0.39
CA SER A 123 1.11 -12.65 -1.84
C SER A 123 2.61 -12.48 -2.14
N ASP A 124 3.07 -13.06 -3.23
CA ASP A 124 4.45 -12.84 -3.72
C ASP A 124 4.61 -11.43 -4.32
N VAL A 125 4.71 -10.44 -3.40
CA VAL A 125 4.80 -9.01 -3.76
C VAL A 125 6.02 -8.73 -4.62
N LYS A 126 7.14 -9.42 -4.39
CA LYS A 126 8.38 -9.27 -5.16
C LYS A 126 8.17 -9.59 -6.64
N SER A 127 7.68 -10.78 -6.94
CA SER A 127 7.43 -11.19 -8.33
C SER A 127 6.32 -10.37 -8.99
N ILE A 128 5.30 -9.95 -8.22
CA ILE A 128 4.27 -9.02 -8.70
C ILE A 128 4.88 -7.67 -9.08
N ALA A 129 5.75 -7.12 -8.23
CA ALA A 129 6.45 -5.86 -8.50
C ALA A 129 7.28 -5.93 -9.79
N GLU A 130 8.00 -7.02 -10.03
CA GLU A 130 8.76 -7.23 -11.26
C GLU A 130 7.86 -7.16 -12.52
N VAL A 131 6.70 -7.79 -12.48
CA VAL A 131 5.74 -7.77 -13.60
C VAL A 131 5.16 -6.36 -13.82
N VAL A 132 4.78 -5.68 -12.75
CA VAL A 132 4.18 -4.34 -12.76
C VAL A 132 5.19 -3.30 -13.25
N HIS A 133 6.40 -3.33 -12.69
CA HIS A 133 7.44 -2.35 -12.99
C HIS A 133 8.02 -2.50 -14.41
N ARG A 134 8.07 -3.72 -14.99
CA ARG A 134 8.44 -3.90 -16.41
C ARG A 134 7.53 -3.12 -17.36
N ARG A 135 6.33 -2.77 -16.94
CA ARG A 135 5.36 -1.98 -17.71
C ARG A 135 5.32 -0.51 -17.30
N ASN A 136 6.22 -0.09 -16.41
CA ASN A 136 6.27 1.26 -15.83
C ASN A 136 4.96 1.67 -15.13
N ILE A 137 4.29 0.73 -14.47
CA ILE A 137 3.04 0.90 -13.72
C ILE A 137 3.39 0.99 -12.23
N THR A 138 2.62 1.78 -11.47
CA THR A 138 2.78 1.93 -10.02
C THR A 138 2.19 0.75 -9.27
N LEU A 139 2.92 0.21 -8.29
CA LEU A 139 2.44 -0.80 -7.35
C LEU A 139 2.18 -0.20 -5.98
N ILE A 140 0.96 -0.27 -5.50
CA ILE A 140 0.51 0.15 -4.17
C ILE A 140 0.15 -1.09 -3.37
N VAL A 141 0.71 -1.23 -2.17
CA VAL A 141 0.40 -2.35 -1.28
C VAL A 141 -0.26 -1.84 0.00
N ASP A 142 -1.48 -2.30 0.23
CA ASP A 142 -2.14 -2.19 1.53
C ASP A 142 -1.60 -3.29 2.45
N GLU A 143 -0.59 -2.93 3.24
CA GLU A 143 0.07 -3.79 4.23
C GLU A 143 -0.44 -3.46 5.65
N ALA A 144 -1.73 -3.11 5.77
CA ALA A 144 -2.32 -2.71 7.04
C ALA A 144 -2.18 -3.75 8.17
N HIS A 145 -2.04 -5.02 7.85
CA HIS A 145 -1.84 -6.11 8.79
C HIS A 145 -0.38 -6.61 8.87
N GLY A 146 0.56 -5.95 8.19
CA GLY A 146 1.96 -6.35 8.08
C GLY A 146 2.99 -5.33 8.60
N ALA A 147 2.58 -4.35 9.43
CA ALA A 147 3.50 -3.33 9.92
C ALA A 147 4.72 -3.89 10.70
N HIS A 148 4.65 -5.11 11.20
CA HIS A 148 5.74 -5.83 11.88
C HIS A 148 6.65 -6.63 10.93
N PHE A 149 6.33 -6.70 9.64
CA PHE A 149 7.13 -7.44 8.67
C PHE A 149 8.53 -6.82 8.52
N GLY A 150 9.52 -7.68 8.31
CA GLY A 150 10.92 -7.27 8.17
C GLY A 150 11.67 -6.98 9.49
N PHE A 151 10.99 -6.96 10.65
CA PHE A 151 11.67 -6.70 11.94
C PHE A 151 12.26 -7.94 12.58
N HIS A 152 11.95 -9.13 12.10
CA HIS A 152 12.51 -10.39 12.57
C HIS A 152 12.50 -11.42 11.44
N GLU A 153 13.51 -12.30 11.42
CA GLU A 153 13.69 -13.33 10.38
C GLU A 153 12.53 -14.34 10.25
N ALA A 154 11.73 -14.52 11.33
CA ALA A 154 10.54 -15.36 11.31
C ALA A 154 9.35 -14.74 10.59
N PHE A 155 9.39 -13.44 10.28
CA PHE A 155 8.35 -12.75 9.54
C PHE A 155 8.69 -12.62 8.06
N PRO A 156 7.68 -12.49 7.19
CA PRO A 156 7.90 -12.14 5.79
C PRO A 156 8.67 -10.80 5.64
N GLU A 157 9.27 -10.61 4.48
CA GLU A 157 9.82 -9.30 4.11
C GLU A 157 8.69 -8.26 3.97
N ASN A 158 9.00 -7.02 4.35
CA ASN A 158 8.07 -5.91 4.19
C ASN A 158 7.96 -5.51 2.71
N ALA A 159 6.76 -5.17 2.26
CA ALA A 159 6.48 -4.76 0.88
C ALA A 159 7.23 -3.49 0.44
N VAL A 160 7.74 -2.70 1.39
CA VAL A 160 8.57 -1.49 1.14
C VAL A 160 9.78 -1.80 0.26
N ALA A 161 10.32 -3.02 0.34
CA ALA A 161 11.46 -3.44 -0.50
C ALA A 161 11.12 -3.52 -2.00
N TYR A 162 9.83 -3.59 -2.37
CA TYR A 162 9.42 -3.94 -3.73
C TYR A 162 8.36 -2.99 -4.32
N ALA A 163 7.44 -2.47 -3.50
CA ALA A 163 6.34 -1.61 -3.97
C ALA A 163 6.78 -0.14 -4.13
N ASP A 164 5.93 0.67 -4.72
CA ASP A 164 6.15 2.12 -4.85
C ASP A 164 5.54 2.90 -3.67
N ALA A 165 4.41 2.41 -3.16
CA ALA A 165 3.81 2.90 -1.92
C ALA A 165 3.31 1.73 -1.08
N VAL A 166 3.55 1.81 0.23
CA VAL A 166 3.08 0.83 1.21
C VAL A 166 2.36 1.55 2.34
N ILE A 167 1.15 1.10 2.66
CA ILE A 167 0.33 1.68 3.71
C ILE A 167 0.19 0.66 4.84
N MET A 168 0.57 1.05 6.05
CA MET A 168 0.59 0.19 7.23
C MET A 168 -0.26 0.77 8.35
N SER A 169 -1.10 -0.07 8.97
CA SER A 169 -1.80 0.25 10.21
C SER A 169 -0.96 -0.18 11.40
N VAL A 170 -0.15 0.72 11.93
CA VAL A 170 0.79 0.40 13.01
C VAL A 170 0.06 -0.14 14.24
N HIS A 171 -1.11 0.42 14.56
CA HIS A 171 -1.93 0.02 15.71
C HIS A 171 -2.50 -1.41 15.67
N LYS A 172 -2.47 -2.08 14.49
CA LYS A 172 -3.00 -3.44 14.38
C LYS A 172 -2.02 -4.52 14.83
N THR A 173 -0.73 -4.31 14.60
CA THR A 173 0.29 -5.35 14.77
C THR A 173 1.51 -4.90 15.58
N LEU A 174 1.61 -3.63 15.91
CA LEU A 174 2.65 -3.04 16.75
C LEU A 174 2.03 -2.28 17.94
N PRO A 175 2.76 -2.07 19.04
CA PRO A 175 2.26 -1.37 20.23
C PRO A 175 2.14 0.14 19.96
N ALA A 176 1.00 0.56 19.43
CA ALA A 176 0.68 1.94 19.09
C ALA A 176 -0.78 2.26 19.40
N PHE A 177 -1.09 3.54 19.59
CA PHE A 177 -2.47 4.00 19.79
C PHE A 177 -3.32 3.74 18.53
N THR A 178 -4.63 3.58 18.76
CA THR A 178 -5.58 3.36 17.66
C THR A 178 -5.50 4.45 16.60
N GLN A 179 -5.76 4.10 15.37
CA GLN A 179 -5.63 4.89 14.14
C GLN A 179 -4.19 5.24 13.72
N THR A 180 -3.16 4.90 14.49
CA THR A 180 -1.77 5.11 14.05
C THR A 180 -1.50 4.33 12.78
N ALA A 181 -1.17 5.04 11.72
CA ALA A 181 -0.83 4.49 10.43
C ALA A 181 0.32 5.26 9.77
N VAL A 182 1.04 4.60 8.89
CA VAL A 182 2.16 5.15 8.13
C VAL A 182 1.97 4.87 6.66
N LEU A 183 2.24 5.86 5.83
CA LEU A 183 2.43 5.74 4.38
C LEU A 183 3.93 5.81 4.09
N CYS A 184 4.49 4.76 3.53
CA CYS A 184 5.85 4.72 3.00
C CYS A 184 5.85 4.95 1.49
N LEU A 185 6.61 5.93 1.01
CA LEU A 185 6.94 6.11 -0.41
C LEU A 185 8.32 5.49 -0.66
N CYS A 186 8.39 4.58 -1.61
CA CYS A 186 9.55 3.73 -1.81
C CYS A 186 10.26 4.01 -3.15
N SER A 187 9.60 4.69 -4.10
CA SER A 187 10.13 5.03 -5.41
C SER A 187 9.78 6.46 -5.82
N ASP A 188 10.31 6.92 -6.96
CA ASP A 188 10.01 8.24 -7.56
C ASP A 188 8.81 8.18 -8.54
N ARG A 189 8.07 7.05 -8.60
CA ARG A 189 6.87 6.93 -9.42
C ARG A 189 5.67 7.67 -8.83
N ILE A 190 5.73 7.95 -7.54
CA ILE A 190 4.70 8.71 -6.81
C ILE A 190 5.37 9.97 -6.26
N ASN A 191 4.90 11.15 -6.68
CA ASN A 191 5.34 12.46 -6.22
C ASN A 191 4.28 13.13 -5.34
#